data_5d49c60b180634d80df92012bb8bb398
#
_entry.id   5d49c60b180634d80df92012bb8bb398
#
_cell.length_a   1.000
_cell.length_b   1.000
_cell.length_c   1.000
_cell.angle_alpha   90.00
_cell.angle_beta   90.00
_cell.angle_gamma   90.00
#
_symmetry.space_group_name_H-M   'P 1'
#
loop_
_entity.id
_entity.type
_entity.pdbx_description
1 polymer ?
#
loop_
_entity_poly.entity_id
_entity_poly.type
_entity_poly.pdbx_seq_one_letter_code
_entity_poly.pdbx_strand_id
1 'polypeptide(L)'
;RQRQMCIRDSYYTNGNYEAFARPKKPEGVDDKNAYIVGSGLAALAAACFLVRDGQMPGSHIHILEAMDVAGGACDGIFDPTRGYVMRGGREMENHFECLWDLFRSIPSLEVEGASVLDEYYWLNKEDPNYSLCRATENRGEDAHTDGKFNLSQKGCMEIMKLFMTKDEDLYDKTIEDVFDEEVFDSTFWLYWRTMFAFENWHSALEMKLYFQRFIHHISGLPDFSALKFTRYNQYESLILPMKKYLEDAGVEFQFNTEVTNVIFDIKDGKKVAKAIDCKVKGVETGIVLTENDLVFVTNGSCTEGTIYGDQNHAPNGDAEVRTSGCWSLWKNIAKQDPAFGHPEKFCSDITKTNWESATVTTLDDKILPYIEKICQRDPRSGKTVTGGIVSCKDSSWLLSWTINRQGQFKEQDKDKVCVWVYGLFTDVPGDFIKKPMKECTGKEITEEWLYHLGVPEDQIEDLAEHSAVCVPTMMPYITAFFMPRTKGDRPDVIPDGCVNFAFLGQFTETPRDTVFTTEYSVRTAMEAVYGLLGVDRGVPEVWGSVYDVRELLDSSVKLMDGKSPLQMNLGPLNVIKKPLLGKIKGTVIEKLLRDHDVLRDGMI
;
A
#
# COMPACT_ATOMS: atom_id res chain seq x y z
N ARG A 1 -0.64 28.72 -13.21
CA ARG A 1 -1.36 27.61 -13.89
C ARG A 1 -0.46 26.82 -14.83
N GLN A 2 0.23 27.47 -15.76
CA GLN A 2 1.11 26.79 -16.72
C GLN A 2 2.31 26.09 -16.05
N ARG A 3 2.89 26.69 -15.01
CA ARG A 3 3.98 26.12 -14.23
C ARG A 3 3.53 24.92 -13.36
N GLN A 4 2.33 24.97 -12.81
CA GLN A 4 1.73 23.83 -12.09
C GLN A 4 1.36 22.66 -13.01
N MET A 5 0.89 22.93 -14.24
CA MET A 5 0.67 21.88 -15.24
C MET A 5 1.97 21.18 -15.63
N CYS A 6 3.07 21.92 -15.83
CA CYS A 6 4.37 21.30 -16.17
C CYS A 6 4.94 20.44 -15.04
N ILE A 7 4.67 20.77 -13.77
CA ILE A 7 5.10 19.95 -12.62
C ILE A 7 4.25 18.66 -12.51
N ARG A 8 3.00 18.70 -12.96
CA ARG A 8 2.08 17.54 -12.91
C ARG A 8 2.22 16.58 -14.08
N ASP A 9 2.68 17.05 -15.26
CA ASP A 9 2.51 16.28 -16.50
C ASP A 9 3.68 15.37 -16.83
N SER A 10 4.90 15.73 -16.53
CA SER A 10 6.04 14.85 -16.73
C SER A 10 7.35 15.46 -16.28
N TYR A 11 8.26 14.59 -15.85
CA TYR A 11 9.62 14.94 -15.63
C TYR A 11 10.43 14.66 -16.91
N TYR A 12 10.99 15.71 -17.51
CA TYR A 12 11.94 15.61 -18.60
C TYR A 12 13.27 16.22 -18.20
N THR A 13 14.35 15.47 -18.32
CA THR A 13 15.67 16.06 -18.23
C THR A 13 15.95 16.86 -19.50
N ASN A 14 16.38 18.10 -19.33
CA ASN A 14 16.90 18.93 -20.42
C ASN A 14 18.42 18.81 -20.58
N GLY A 15 19.02 17.77 -19.97
CA GLY A 15 20.46 17.56 -19.92
C GLY A 15 21.17 18.27 -18.76
N ASN A 16 20.47 19.05 -17.97
CA ASN A 16 21.05 19.71 -16.79
C ASN A 16 20.86 18.85 -15.53
N TYR A 17 21.70 17.86 -15.35
CA TYR A 17 21.69 16.95 -14.20
C TYR A 17 21.94 17.65 -12.86
N GLU A 18 22.70 18.73 -12.85
CA GLU A 18 22.98 19.45 -11.62
C GLU A 18 21.71 20.16 -11.10
N ALA A 19 20.96 20.82 -11.97
CA ALA A 19 19.69 21.42 -11.61
C ALA A 19 18.66 20.37 -11.16
N PHE A 20 18.70 19.16 -11.74
CA PHE A 20 17.88 18.04 -11.33
C PHE A 20 18.27 17.50 -9.95
N ALA A 21 19.55 17.27 -9.71
CA ALA A 21 20.05 16.66 -8.48
C ALA A 21 20.08 17.66 -7.30
N ARG A 22 20.22 18.96 -7.60
CA ARG A 22 20.37 20.04 -6.61
C ARG A 22 19.56 21.25 -7.03
N PRO A 23 18.25 21.25 -6.81
CA PRO A 23 17.41 22.39 -7.14
C PRO A 23 17.88 23.63 -6.40
N LYS A 24 17.69 24.78 -7.02
CA LYS A 24 17.97 26.06 -6.37
C LYS A 24 17.05 26.24 -5.16
N LYS A 25 17.60 26.84 -4.11
CA LYS A 25 16.81 27.22 -2.93
C LYS A 25 15.65 28.13 -3.37
N PRO A 26 14.40 27.79 -3.02
CA PRO A 26 13.25 28.64 -3.34
C PRO A 26 13.35 30.01 -2.70
N GLU A 27 12.89 31.04 -3.41
CA GLU A 27 12.90 32.40 -2.90
C GLU A 27 12.00 32.55 -1.68
N GLY A 28 12.49 33.24 -0.64
CA GLY A 28 11.74 33.54 0.59
C GLY A 28 11.47 32.34 1.48
N VAL A 29 12.11 31.18 1.25
CA VAL A 29 11.87 29.98 2.06
C VAL A 29 12.35 30.14 3.51
N ASP A 30 13.35 30.97 3.76
CA ASP A 30 13.87 31.25 5.10
C ASP A 30 12.90 32.04 5.97
N ASP A 31 11.92 32.71 5.36
CA ASP A 31 10.90 33.49 6.06
C ASP A 31 9.59 32.69 6.27
N LYS A 32 9.57 31.41 5.88
CA LYS A 32 8.41 30.53 5.96
C LYS A 32 8.54 29.55 7.12
N ASN A 33 7.38 29.20 7.71
CA ASN A 33 7.26 28.02 8.56
C ASN A 33 6.40 26.96 7.84
N ALA A 34 6.60 25.71 8.17
CA ALA A 34 5.79 24.59 7.69
C ALA A 34 5.21 23.83 8.88
N TYR A 35 3.90 23.69 8.89
CA TYR A 35 3.15 22.89 9.84
C TYR A 35 2.65 21.63 9.14
N ILE A 36 3.10 20.47 9.61
CA ILE A 36 2.79 19.18 9.02
C ILE A 36 1.93 18.39 10.00
N VAL A 37 0.72 18.06 9.60
CA VAL A 37 -0.26 17.35 10.43
C VAL A 37 -0.18 15.85 10.18
N GLY A 38 0.18 15.14 11.23
CA GLY A 38 0.51 13.71 11.21
C GLY A 38 2.01 13.46 11.10
N SER A 39 2.43 12.24 11.41
CA SER A 39 3.82 11.78 11.32
C SER A 39 3.95 10.42 10.64
N GLY A 40 2.99 10.07 9.79
CA GLY A 40 3.10 8.92 8.89
C GLY A 40 4.08 9.16 7.75
N LEU A 41 4.25 8.16 6.89
CA LEU A 41 5.21 8.20 5.79
C LEU A 41 5.06 9.44 4.90
N ALA A 42 3.83 9.84 4.54
CA ALA A 42 3.60 11.02 3.71
C ALA A 42 4.06 12.31 4.40
N ALA A 43 3.71 12.48 5.67
CA ALA A 43 4.08 13.66 6.45
C ALA A 43 5.60 13.76 6.65
N LEU A 44 6.26 12.66 7.03
CA LEU A 44 7.71 12.61 7.17
C LEU A 44 8.43 12.83 5.84
N ALA A 45 7.89 12.30 4.73
CA ALA A 45 8.43 12.55 3.39
C ALA A 45 8.34 14.03 3.02
N ALA A 46 7.21 14.71 3.31
CA ALA A 46 7.07 16.14 3.10
C ALA A 46 8.13 16.94 3.89
N ALA A 47 8.34 16.60 5.16
CA ALA A 47 9.40 17.21 5.96
C ALA A 47 10.79 16.99 5.36
N CYS A 48 11.09 15.78 4.91
CA CYS A 48 12.37 15.47 4.26
C CYS A 48 12.57 16.26 2.96
N PHE A 49 11.53 16.41 2.13
CA PHE A 49 11.62 17.22 0.90
C PHE A 49 11.73 18.72 1.21
N LEU A 50 11.08 19.22 2.26
CA LEU A 50 11.27 20.59 2.72
C LEU A 50 12.73 20.85 3.12
N VAL A 51 13.36 19.94 3.85
CA VAL A 51 14.77 20.03 4.23
C VAL A 51 15.69 19.89 3.03
N ARG A 52 15.55 18.80 2.25
CA ARG A 52 16.49 18.42 1.19
C ARG A 52 16.40 19.34 -0.03
N ASP A 53 15.19 19.50 -0.57
CA ASP A 53 14.92 20.17 -1.86
C ASP A 53 14.42 21.59 -1.67
N GLY A 54 13.56 21.82 -0.68
CA GLY A 54 13.11 23.16 -0.27
C GLY A 54 14.19 23.96 0.45
N GLN A 55 15.20 23.29 1.01
CA GLN A 55 16.29 23.90 1.78
C GLN A 55 15.76 24.84 2.89
N MET A 56 14.60 24.46 3.45
CA MET A 56 13.98 25.15 4.58
C MET A 56 14.77 24.81 5.85
N PRO A 57 15.05 25.80 6.73
CA PRO A 57 15.66 25.51 8.03
C PRO A 57 14.80 24.54 8.83
N GLY A 58 15.41 23.49 9.40
CA GLY A 58 14.67 22.47 10.15
C GLY A 58 13.87 23.04 11.33
N SER A 59 14.39 24.08 12.00
CA SER A 59 13.71 24.78 13.09
C SER A 59 12.42 25.52 12.66
N HIS A 60 12.16 25.63 11.36
CA HIS A 60 10.93 26.20 10.80
C HIS A 60 9.91 25.11 10.39
N ILE A 61 10.22 23.84 10.62
CA ILE A 61 9.36 22.70 10.27
C ILE A 61 8.85 22.08 11.56
N HIS A 62 7.52 22.08 11.71
CA HIS A 62 6.80 21.61 12.89
C HIS A 62 5.90 20.44 12.52
N ILE A 63 6.17 19.26 13.06
CA ILE A 63 5.36 18.05 12.87
C ILE A 63 4.42 17.91 14.05
N LEU A 64 3.11 17.96 13.80
CA LEU A 64 2.04 17.88 14.80
C LEU A 64 1.45 16.46 14.77
N GLU A 65 1.71 15.66 15.79
CA GLU A 65 1.28 14.28 15.87
C GLU A 65 0.37 14.03 17.09
N ALA A 66 -0.81 13.48 16.82
CA ALA A 66 -1.79 13.22 17.87
C ALA A 66 -1.33 12.15 18.88
N MET A 67 -0.50 11.23 18.43
CA MET A 67 -0.01 10.12 19.24
C MET A 67 1.34 10.45 19.88
N ASP A 68 1.88 9.54 20.66
CA ASP A 68 3.19 9.64 21.30
C ASP A 68 4.32 8.99 20.47
N VAL A 69 3.99 8.40 19.32
CA VAL A 69 4.91 7.73 18.41
C VAL A 69 4.67 8.15 16.97
N ALA A 70 5.76 8.36 16.23
CA ALA A 70 5.71 8.61 14.79
C ALA A 70 5.49 7.31 13.99
N GLY A 71 5.11 7.44 12.71
CA GLY A 71 5.11 6.33 11.75
C GLY A 71 3.74 6.03 11.13
N GLY A 72 2.65 6.46 11.74
CA GLY A 72 1.30 6.26 11.21
C GLY A 72 0.99 4.78 10.94
N ALA A 73 0.68 4.44 9.69
CA ALA A 73 0.40 3.07 9.28
C ALA A 73 1.64 2.16 9.22
N CYS A 74 2.84 2.73 9.18
CA CYS A 74 4.11 2.02 9.06
C CYS A 74 4.75 1.70 10.42
N ASP A 75 4.06 1.87 11.53
CA ASP A 75 4.60 1.49 12.82
C ASP A 75 4.73 -0.03 12.98
N GLY A 76 5.76 -0.46 13.68
CA GLY A 76 5.95 -1.82 14.16
C GLY A 76 6.14 -1.76 15.67
N ILE A 77 5.37 -2.52 16.41
CA ILE A 77 5.31 -2.41 17.87
C ILE A 77 5.77 -3.73 18.49
N PHE A 78 6.60 -3.63 19.53
CA PHE A 78 6.79 -4.70 20.49
C PHE A 78 6.16 -4.29 21.82
N ASP A 79 5.12 -5.02 22.22
CA ASP A 79 4.52 -4.87 23.53
C ASP A 79 5.04 -5.99 24.45
N PRO A 80 5.73 -5.67 25.55
CA PRO A 80 6.28 -6.69 26.44
C PRO A 80 5.24 -7.64 27.04
N THR A 81 3.98 -7.24 27.09
CA THR A 81 2.88 -8.04 27.67
C THR A 81 2.09 -8.85 26.62
N ARG A 82 2.08 -8.39 25.37
CA ARG A 82 1.26 -8.99 24.29
C ARG A 82 2.12 -9.65 23.20
N GLY A 83 3.31 -9.13 22.93
CA GLY A 83 4.20 -9.62 21.87
C GLY A 83 4.39 -8.63 20.73
N TYR A 84 4.86 -9.12 19.59
CA TYR A 84 5.08 -8.32 18.40
C TYR A 84 3.78 -8.03 17.66
N VAL A 85 3.66 -6.83 17.08
CA VAL A 85 2.50 -6.40 16.32
C VAL A 85 2.92 -5.88 14.95
N MET A 86 2.35 -6.47 13.90
CA MET A 86 2.42 -6.02 12.52
C MET A 86 1.01 -5.80 11.99
N ARG A 87 0.79 -4.69 11.27
CA ARG A 87 -0.54 -4.34 10.75
C ARG A 87 -0.68 -4.56 9.23
N GLY A 88 0.29 -5.16 8.58
CA GLY A 88 0.22 -5.47 7.15
C GLY A 88 1.45 -6.18 6.63
N GLY A 89 1.35 -6.79 5.44
CA GLY A 89 2.41 -7.55 4.78
C GLY A 89 3.57 -6.69 4.25
N ARG A 90 3.29 -5.45 3.84
CA ARG A 90 4.28 -4.41 3.48
C ARG A 90 5.17 -4.74 2.28
N GLU A 91 4.56 -5.19 1.21
CA GLU A 91 5.20 -5.43 -0.07
C GLU A 91 5.64 -4.13 -0.75
N MET A 92 6.75 -4.19 -1.47
CA MET A 92 7.35 -3.08 -2.20
C MET A 92 7.83 -3.54 -3.58
N GLU A 93 8.20 -2.60 -4.44
CA GLU A 93 8.75 -2.91 -5.77
C GLU A 93 9.80 -1.88 -6.20
N ASN A 94 10.51 -2.15 -7.32
CA ASN A 94 11.62 -1.30 -7.75
C ASN A 94 11.21 0.04 -8.36
N HIS A 95 10.00 0.13 -8.93
CA HIS A 95 9.51 1.33 -9.63
C HIS A 95 8.65 2.22 -8.74
N PHE A 96 9.00 2.31 -7.47
CA PHE A 96 8.54 3.32 -6.54
C PHE A 96 9.47 4.55 -6.64
N GLU A 97 9.32 5.30 -7.74
CA GLU A 97 10.28 6.31 -8.18
C GLU A 97 10.49 7.44 -7.16
N CYS A 98 9.41 7.97 -6.57
CA CYS A 98 9.51 9.02 -5.56
C CYS A 98 10.03 8.48 -4.22
N LEU A 99 9.61 7.26 -3.85
CA LEU A 99 10.08 6.59 -2.63
C LEU A 99 11.60 6.41 -2.66
N TRP A 100 12.11 5.83 -3.74
CA TRP A 100 13.54 5.54 -3.85
C TRP A 100 14.37 6.80 -4.12
N ASP A 101 13.80 7.83 -4.77
CA ASP A 101 14.43 9.14 -4.83
C ASP A 101 14.63 9.75 -3.44
N LEU A 102 13.67 9.59 -2.55
CA LEU A 102 13.81 10.03 -1.16
C LEU A 102 14.88 9.20 -0.43
N PHE A 103 14.72 7.87 -0.43
CA PHE A 103 15.55 6.98 0.40
C PHE A 103 16.99 6.81 -0.08
N ARG A 104 17.34 7.22 -1.31
CA ARG A 104 18.76 7.35 -1.74
C ARG A 104 19.53 8.42 -0.94
N SER A 105 18.82 9.35 -0.31
CA SER A 105 19.41 10.45 0.48
C SER A 105 19.21 10.31 1.99
N ILE A 106 18.42 9.35 2.45
CA ILE A 106 18.24 9.07 3.87
C ILE A 106 19.33 8.10 4.33
N PRO A 107 20.20 8.48 5.27
CA PRO A 107 21.27 7.62 5.76
C PRO A 107 20.73 6.34 6.42
N SER A 108 21.41 5.23 6.16
CA SER A 108 21.20 3.99 6.89
C SER A 108 21.54 4.15 8.38
N LEU A 109 20.76 3.51 9.25
CA LEU A 109 21.10 3.39 10.68
C LEU A 109 21.97 2.16 10.98
N GLU A 110 22.14 1.25 10.01
CA GLU A 110 22.84 -0.02 10.17
C GLU A 110 24.25 0.01 9.56
N VAL A 111 24.44 0.72 8.45
CA VAL A 111 25.68 0.71 7.67
C VAL A 111 26.17 2.14 7.46
N GLU A 112 27.30 2.47 8.05
CA GLU A 112 27.93 3.79 7.91
C GLU A 112 28.23 4.09 6.44
N GLY A 113 27.86 5.27 5.98
CA GLY A 113 28.08 5.75 4.61
C GLY A 113 27.11 5.18 3.57
N ALA A 114 26.19 4.28 3.95
CA ALA A 114 25.13 3.79 3.07
C ALA A 114 23.83 4.57 3.24
N SER A 115 22.95 4.47 2.25
CA SER A 115 21.58 4.93 2.32
C SER A 115 20.61 3.77 2.59
N VAL A 116 19.37 4.10 2.98
CA VAL A 116 18.30 3.10 3.11
C VAL A 116 18.05 2.38 1.77
N LEU A 117 18.17 3.09 0.63
CA LEU A 117 18.05 2.47 -0.69
C LEU A 117 19.17 1.46 -0.96
N ASP A 118 20.41 1.74 -0.51
CA ASP A 118 21.53 0.79 -0.66
C ASP A 118 21.24 -0.52 0.07
N GLU A 119 20.76 -0.45 1.31
CA GLU A 119 20.39 -1.64 2.10
C GLU A 119 19.28 -2.45 1.43
N TYR A 120 18.22 -1.77 0.96
CA TYR A 120 17.13 -2.40 0.23
C TYR A 120 17.63 -3.10 -1.05
N TYR A 121 18.49 -2.44 -1.82
CA TYR A 121 19.05 -2.99 -3.05
C TYR A 121 19.92 -4.21 -2.77
N TRP A 122 20.83 -4.14 -1.80
CA TRP A 122 21.73 -5.25 -1.46
C TRP A 122 20.96 -6.47 -0.97
N LEU A 123 20.03 -6.27 -0.06
CA LEU A 123 19.20 -7.35 0.48
C LEU A 123 18.47 -8.12 -0.63
N ASN A 124 17.75 -7.39 -1.47
CA ASN A 124 16.90 -8.02 -2.49
C ASN A 124 17.70 -8.57 -3.68
N LYS A 125 18.96 -8.15 -3.84
CA LYS A 125 19.91 -8.75 -4.79
C LYS A 125 20.55 -10.04 -4.24
N GLU A 126 20.89 -10.05 -2.95
CA GLU A 126 21.51 -11.20 -2.29
C GLU A 126 20.50 -12.34 -2.07
N ASP A 127 19.29 -11.99 -1.66
CA ASP A 127 18.20 -12.94 -1.38
C ASP A 127 16.93 -12.55 -2.16
N PRO A 128 16.86 -12.86 -3.47
CA PRO A 128 15.70 -12.56 -4.30
C PRO A 128 14.42 -13.21 -3.76
N ASN A 129 13.34 -12.46 -3.78
CA ASN A 129 12.06 -12.93 -3.25
C ASN A 129 11.33 -13.85 -4.23
N TYR A 130 10.76 -14.93 -3.74
CA TYR A 130 9.79 -15.77 -4.47
C TYR A 130 9.06 -16.72 -3.52
N SER A 131 7.84 -17.10 -3.89
CA SER A 131 7.01 -18.07 -3.16
C SER A 131 7.12 -19.45 -3.79
N LEU A 132 7.19 -20.49 -2.95
CA LEU A 132 7.12 -21.89 -3.37
C LEU A 132 5.70 -22.46 -3.24
N CYS A 133 4.86 -21.86 -2.39
CA CYS A 133 3.46 -22.24 -2.23
C CYS A 133 2.62 -20.97 -2.11
N ARG A 134 1.78 -20.70 -3.10
CA ARG A 134 0.95 -19.50 -3.17
C ARG A 134 -0.40 -19.67 -2.47
N ALA A 135 -0.93 -20.88 -2.50
CA ALA A 135 -2.23 -21.20 -1.91
C ALA A 135 -2.24 -22.63 -1.39
N THR A 136 -2.97 -22.85 -0.30
CA THR A 136 -3.23 -24.17 0.28
C THR A 136 -4.72 -24.48 0.28
N GLU A 137 -5.04 -25.75 0.36
CA GLU A 137 -6.38 -26.30 0.57
C GLU A 137 -6.30 -27.55 1.43
N ASN A 138 -7.43 -28.12 1.85
CA ASN A 138 -7.49 -29.38 2.60
C ASN A 138 -6.53 -29.41 3.80
N ARG A 139 -6.50 -28.34 4.57
CA ARG A 139 -5.66 -28.23 5.77
C ARG A 139 -4.16 -28.29 5.47
N GLY A 140 -3.69 -27.35 4.67
CA GLY A 140 -2.27 -27.11 4.43
C GLY A 140 -1.63 -27.94 3.31
N GLU A 141 -2.44 -28.59 2.49
CA GLU A 141 -1.95 -29.18 1.24
C GLU A 141 -1.80 -28.11 0.16
N ASP A 142 -0.81 -28.26 -0.71
CA ASP A 142 -0.63 -27.35 -1.84
C ASP A 142 -1.87 -27.41 -2.76
N ALA A 143 -2.48 -26.27 -3.03
CA ALA A 143 -3.64 -26.19 -3.91
C ALA A 143 -3.30 -26.41 -5.40
N HIS A 144 -2.02 -26.63 -5.73
CA HIS A 144 -1.53 -26.91 -7.09
C HIS A 144 -2.03 -25.93 -8.15
N THR A 145 -1.99 -24.66 -7.82
CA THR A 145 -2.40 -23.60 -8.76
C THR A 145 -1.46 -23.46 -9.96
N ASP A 146 -0.26 -24.06 -9.89
CA ASP A 146 0.74 -24.19 -10.97
C ASP A 146 1.06 -22.88 -11.71
N GLY A 147 0.93 -21.74 -11.01
CA GLY A 147 1.12 -20.43 -11.60
C GLY A 147 0.09 -20.03 -12.65
N LYS A 148 -1.06 -20.72 -12.70
CA LYS A 148 -2.15 -20.43 -13.63
C LYS A 148 -3.17 -19.48 -13.03
N PHE A 149 -3.78 -18.68 -13.88
CA PHE A 149 -4.88 -17.78 -13.51
C PHE A 149 -6.25 -18.43 -13.66
N ASN A 150 -6.38 -19.44 -14.52
CA ASN A 150 -7.62 -20.15 -14.80
C ASN A 150 -8.79 -19.20 -15.16
N LEU A 151 -8.46 -18.12 -15.88
CA LEU A 151 -9.47 -17.22 -16.43
C LEU A 151 -10.12 -17.84 -17.66
N SER A 152 -11.45 -17.75 -17.76
CA SER A 152 -12.16 -18.04 -18.98
C SER A 152 -11.81 -17.05 -20.09
N GLN A 153 -12.08 -17.37 -21.35
CA GLN A 153 -11.92 -16.40 -22.44
C GLN A 153 -12.76 -15.16 -22.21
N LYS A 154 -13.97 -15.31 -21.65
CA LYS A 154 -14.84 -14.20 -21.29
C LYS A 154 -14.22 -13.34 -20.19
N GLY A 155 -13.71 -13.95 -19.12
CA GLY A 155 -13.03 -13.23 -18.04
C GLY A 155 -11.81 -12.44 -18.54
N CYS A 156 -11.00 -13.02 -19.43
CA CYS A 156 -9.90 -12.27 -20.07
C CYS A 156 -10.41 -11.05 -20.86
N MET A 157 -11.52 -11.19 -21.56
CA MET A 157 -12.12 -10.08 -22.33
C MET A 157 -12.69 -8.99 -21.40
N GLU A 158 -13.26 -9.36 -20.27
CA GLU A 158 -13.76 -8.41 -19.26
C GLU A 158 -12.61 -7.61 -18.62
N ILE A 159 -11.49 -8.25 -18.31
CA ILE A 159 -10.28 -7.55 -17.83
C ILE A 159 -9.77 -6.58 -18.90
N MET A 160 -9.68 -7.00 -20.15
CA MET A 160 -9.26 -6.11 -21.25
C MET A 160 -10.24 -4.94 -21.42
N LYS A 161 -11.55 -5.19 -21.27
CA LYS A 161 -12.57 -4.14 -21.33
C LYS A 161 -12.40 -3.14 -20.21
N LEU A 162 -12.20 -3.60 -18.95
CA LEU A 162 -11.94 -2.73 -17.81
C LEU A 162 -10.72 -1.84 -18.08
N PHE A 163 -9.63 -2.42 -18.55
CA PHE A 163 -8.38 -1.70 -18.86
C PHE A 163 -8.60 -0.55 -19.87
N MET A 164 -9.49 -0.74 -20.85
CA MET A 164 -9.79 0.24 -21.90
C MET A 164 -10.98 1.17 -21.58
N THR A 165 -11.73 0.91 -20.51
CA THR A 165 -12.88 1.73 -20.13
C THR A 165 -12.39 3.08 -19.61
N LYS A 166 -13.08 4.18 -19.95
CA LYS A 166 -12.75 5.51 -19.42
C LYS A 166 -12.99 5.59 -17.92
N ASP A 167 -12.25 6.41 -17.22
CA ASP A 167 -12.39 6.57 -15.78
C ASP A 167 -13.78 7.06 -15.38
N GLU A 168 -14.34 8.00 -16.15
CA GLU A 168 -15.67 8.55 -15.91
C GLU A 168 -16.78 7.50 -16.00
N ASP A 169 -16.60 6.47 -16.84
CA ASP A 169 -17.54 5.36 -16.99
C ASP A 169 -17.47 4.35 -15.82
N LEU A 170 -16.46 4.47 -14.96
CA LEU A 170 -16.24 3.64 -13.77
C LEU A 170 -16.56 4.36 -12.45
N TYR A 171 -16.94 5.64 -12.50
CA TYR A 171 -17.29 6.39 -11.30
C TYR A 171 -18.46 5.73 -10.56
N ASP A 172 -18.32 5.61 -9.24
CA ASP A 172 -19.26 4.95 -8.32
C ASP A 172 -19.62 3.49 -8.67
N LYS A 173 -18.88 2.85 -9.59
CA LYS A 173 -19.03 1.42 -9.89
C LYS A 173 -18.16 0.55 -9.01
N THR A 174 -18.73 -0.58 -8.64
CA THR A 174 -18.04 -1.66 -7.93
C THR A 174 -17.39 -2.63 -8.91
N ILE A 175 -16.50 -3.47 -8.42
CA ILE A 175 -15.86 -4.54 -9.19
C ILE A 175 -16.93 -5.54 -9.68
N GLU A 176 -17.93 -5.85 -8.85
CA GLU A 176 -19.06 -6.74 -9.22
C GLU A 176 -20.00 -6.15 -10.27
N ASP A 177 -19.97 -4.82 -10.51
CA ASP A 177 -20.70 -4.20 -11.60
C ASP A 177 -20.05 -4.40 -12.99
N VAL A 178 -18.78 -4.78 -13.02
CA VAL A 178 -17.98 -4.84 -14.26
C VAL A 178 -17.50 -6.23 -14.63
N PHE A 179 -17.54 -7.19 -13.70
CA PHE A 179 -17.15 -8.58 -13.93
C PHE A 179 -18.30 -9.53 -13.66
N ASP A 180 -18.35 -10.59 -14.46
CA ASP A 180 -19.23 -11.72 -14.22
C ASP A 180 -18.62 -12.72 -13.20
N GLU A 181 -19.46 -13.61 -12.68
CA GLU A 181 -19.12 -14.61 -11.65
C GLU A 181 -17.89 -15.45 -12.02
N GLU A 182 -17.69 -15.77 -13.31
CA GLU A 182 -16.55 -16.55 -13.80
C GLU A 182 -15.18 -15.93 -13.45
N VAL A 183 -15.08 -14.60 -13.31
CA VAL A 183 -13.84 -13.93 -12.90
C VAL A 183 -13.58 -14.17 -11.43
N PHE A 184 -14.63 -14.13 -10.60
CA PHE A 184 -14.53 -14.32 -9.15
C PHE A 184 -14.19 -15.77 -8.75
N ASP A 185 -14.54 -16.74 -9.58
CA ASP A 185 -14.21 -18.15 -9.39
C ASP A 185 -12.79 -18.51 -9.88
N SER A 186 -12.09 -17.60 -10.52
CA SER A 186 -10.76 -17.83 -11.08
C SER A 186 -9.65 -17.78 -10.01
N THR A 187 -8.55 -18.47 -10.27
CA THR A 187 -7.32 -18.35 -9.47
C THR A 187 -6.71 -16.94 -9.58
N PHE A 188 -6.95 -16.24 -10.71
CA PHE A 188 -6.57 -14.85 -10.85
C PHE A 188 -7.19 -13.97 -9.74
N TRP A 189 -8.51 -14.11 -9.49
CA TRP A 189 -9.19 -13.35 -8.45
C TRP A 189 -8.69 -13.70 -7.06
N LEU A 190 -8.46 -14.97 -6.78
CA LEU A 190 -7.84 -15.41 -5.51
C LEU A 190 -6.51 -14.69 -5.27
N TYR A 191 -5.62 -14.68 -6.28
CA TYR A 191 -4.33 -14.01 -6.17
C TYR A 191 -4.47 -12.50 -5.99
N TRP A 192 -5.35 -11.89 -6.79
CA TRP A 192 -5.56 -10.45 -6.78
C TRP A 192 -6.13 -9.96 -5.45
N ARG A 193 -7.24 -10.57 -5.01
CA ARG A 193 -7.91 -10.14 -3.79
C ARG A 193 -7.07 -10.38 -2.54
N THR A 194 -6.34 -11.49 -2.45
CA THR A 194 -5.54 -11.79 -1.25
C THR A 194 -4.24 -11.00 -1.21
N MET A 195 -3.69 -10.60 -2.35
CA MET A 195 -2.50 -9.75 -2.39
C MET A 195 -2.81 -8.28 -2.07
N PHE A 196 -3.88 -7.74 -2.66
CA PHE A 196 -4.20 -6.31 -2.57
C PHE A 196 -5.35 -6.01 -1.60
N ALA A 197 -5.95 -7.02 -0.99
CA ALA A 197 -7.13 -6.90 -0.12
C ALA A 197 -8.35 -6.26 -0.82
N PHE A 198 -8.55 -6.54 -2.12
CA PHE A 198 -9.75 -6.15 -2.84
C PHE A 198 -10.94 -7.02 -2.47
N GLU A 199 -12.10 -6.38 -2.41
CA GLU A 199 -13.40 -7.01 -2.27
C GLU A 199 -14.31 -6.69 -3.46
N ASN A 200 -15.32 -7.52 -3.70
CA ASN A 200 -16.21 -7.38 -4.86
C ASN A 200 -16.92 -6.01 -4.91
N TRP A 201 -17.23 -5.45 -3.74
CA TRP A 201 -17.88 -4.13 -3.58
C TRP A 201 -16.92 -2.94 -3.65
N HIS A 202 -15.62 -3.17 -3.77
CA HIS A 202 -14.65 -2.10 -3.93
C HIS A 202 -14.72 -1.48 -5.34
N SER A 203 -14.09 -0.34 -5.51
CA SER A 203 -14.11 0.48 -6.72
C SER A 203 -13.53 -0.24 -7.93
N ALA A 204 -14.30 -0.34 -9.01
CA ALA A 204 -13.81 -0.77 -10.31
C ALA A 204 -12.74 0.18 -10.88
N LEU A 205 -12.85 1.48 -10.59
CA LEU A 205 -11.81 2.46 -10.96
C LEU A 205 -10.48 2.16 -10.29
N GLU A 206 -10.47 1.91 -8.98
CA GLU A 206 -9.23 1.58 -8.26
C GLU A 206 -8.62 0.27 -8.79
N MET A 207 -9.43 -0.74 -9.08
CA MET A 207 -8.94 -1.97 -9.70
C MET A 207 -8.30 -1.71 -11.07
N LYS A 208 -8.92 -0.87 -11.92
CA LYS A 208 -8.33 -0.46 -13.20
C LYS A 208 -6.97 0.22 -13.00
N LEU A 209 -6.88 1.19 -12.08
CA LEU A 209 -5.64 1.90 -11.77
C LEU A 209 -4.54 0.95 -11.31
N TYR A 210 -4.87 -0.04 -10.48
CA TYR A 210 -3.94 -1.10 -10.08
C TYR A 210 -3.46 -1.92 -11.26
N PHE A 211 -4.35 -2.34 -12.15
CA PHE A 211 -3.99 -3.04 -13.37
C PHE A 211 -3.01 -2.23 -14.23
N GLN A 212 -3.30 -0.95 -14.42
CA GLN A 212 -2.45 -0.07 -15.22
C GLN A 212 -1.10 0.17 -14.53
N ARG A 213 -1.09 0.34 -13.22
CA ARG A 213 0.13 0.61 -12.45
C ARG A 213 1.06 -0.59 -12.38
N PHE A 214 0.51 -1.81 -12.28
CA PHE A 214 1.25 -3.04 -12.05
C PHE A 214 1.18 -4.04 -13.19
N ILE A 215 0.88 -3.61 -14.42
CA ILE A 215 0.79 -4.51 -15.57
C ILE A 215 2.08 -5.32 -15.78
N HIS A 216 3.24 -4.73 -15.53
CA HIS A 216 4.54 -5.39 -15.61
C HIS A 216 4.79 -6.46 -14.53
N HIS A 217 3.92 -6.55 -13.54
CA HIS A 217 4.00 -7.54 -12.46
C HIS A 217 2.99 -8.68 -12.59
N ILE A 218 2.16 -8.68 -13.62
CA ILE A 218 1.14 -9.74 -13.82
C ILE A 218 1.78 -11.13 -13.88
N SER A 219 2.94 -11.25 -14.53
CA SER A 219 3.68 -12.52 -14.60
C SER A 219 4.20 -13.01 -13.24
N GLY A 220 4.45 -12.11 -12.31
CA GLY A 220 4.95 -12.40 -10.96
C GLY A 220 3.89 -12.54 -9.87
N LEU A 221 2.60 -12.40 -10.19
CA LEU A 221 1.51 -12.60 -9.21
C LEU A 221 1.45 -14.02 -8.62
N PRO A 222 1.71 -15.10 -9.40
CA PRO A 222 1.65 -16.46 -8.87
C PRO A 222 2.78 -16.83 -7.91
N ASP A 223 3.97 -16.23 -8.06
CA ASP A 223 5.16 -16.60 -7.31
C ASP A 223 5.79 -15.46 -6.49
N PHE A 224 5.21 -14.26 -6.57
CA PHE A 224 5.70 -13.07 -5.87
C PHE A 224 7.15 -12.65 -6.19
N SER A 225 7.73 -13.13 -7.28
CA SER A 225 9.09 -12.76 -7.69
C SER A 225 9.27 -11.25 -7.95
N ALA A 226 8.17 -10.57 -8.26
CA ALA A 226 8.12 -9.13 -8.43
C ALA A 226 8.23 -8.34 -7.12
N LEU A 227 7.84 -8.94 -5.98
CA LEU A 227 7.80 -8.27 -4.70
C LEU A 227 9.16 -8.21 -4.03
N LYS A 228 9.35 -7.15 -3.27
CA LYS A 228 10.55 -6.90 -2.47
C LYS A 228 10.18 -6.40 -1.10
N PHE A 229 11.10 -6.56 -0.16
CA PHE A 229 10.89 -6.23 1.23
C PHE A 229 12.10 -5.50 1.80
N THR A 230 11.88 -4.75 2.89
CA THR A 230 12.95 -4.23 3.74
C THR A 230 13.50 -5.32 4.67
N ARG A 231 14.68 -5.07 5.27
CA ARG A 231 15.31 -6.04 6.18
C ARG A 231 14.50 -6.27 7.44
N TYR A 232 14.05 -5.19 8.06
CA TYR A 232 13.17 -5.19 9.23
C TYR A 232 11.77 -4.73 8.81
N ASN A 233 10.85 -4.64 9.75
CA ASN A 233 9.56 -3.98 9.55
C ASN A 233 9.76 -2.54 9.05
N GLN A 234 8.72 -1.93 8.48
CA GLN A 234 8.87 -0.61 7.86
C GLN A 234 9.09 0.52 8.85
N TYR A 235 8.67 0.36 10.10
CA TYR A 235 8.99 1.34 11.13
C TYR A 235 10.50 1.46 11.34
N GLU A 236 11.16 0.33 11.56
CA GLU A 236 12.61 0.31 11.81
C GLU A 236 13.44 0.56 10.55
N SER A 237 12.95 0.13 9.38
CA SER A 237 13.70 0.28 8.12
C SER A 237 13.49 1.61 7.41
N LEU A 238 12.34 2.27 7.58
CA LEU A 238 11.99 3.49 6.86
C LEU A 238 11.73 4.66 7.81
N ILE A 239 10.87 4.48 8.82
CA ILE A 239 10.43 5.58 9.69
C ILE A 239 11.54 6.08 10.59
N LEU A 240 12.23 5.18 11.28
CA LEU A 240 13.33 5.59 12.19
C LEU A 240 14.48 6.31 11.46
N PRO A 241 14.97 5.86 10.29
CA PRO A 241 15.96 6.61 9.53
C PRO A 241 15.48 8.00 9.12
N MET A 242 14.22 8.14 8.66
CA MET A 242 13.65 9.45 8.32
C MET A 242 13.55 10.35 9.56
N LYS A 243 13.05 9.81 10.67
CA LYS A 243 12.94 10.55 11.94
C LYS A 243 14.31 11.07 12.39
N LYS A 244 15.33 10.21 12.38
CA LYS A 244 16.71 10.60 12.72
C LYS A 244 17.23 11.69 11.78
N TYR A 245 17.06 11.55 10.47
CA TYR A 245 17.45 12.56 9.48
C TYR A 245 16.80 13.92 9.77
N LEU A 246 15.52 13.94 10.13
CA LEU A 246 14.77 15.16 10.43
C LEU A 246 15.20 15.77 11.76
N GLU A 247 15.42 14.97 12.79
CA GLU A 247 15.92 15.43 14.10
C GLU A 247 17.33 16.05 13.96
N ASP A 248 18.21 15.43 13.16
CA ASP A 248 19.54 15.96 12.87
C ASP A 248 19.50 17.29 12.10
N ALA A 249 18.45 17.50 11.29
CA ALA A 249 18.20 18.75 10.62
C ALA A 249 17.57 19.83 11.52
N GLY A 250 17.17 19.48 12.75
CA GLY A 250 16.54 20.39 13.71
C GLY A 250 15.03 20.53 13.54
N VAL A 251 14.36 19.58 12.90
CA VAL A 251 12.89 19.56 12.77
C VAL A 251 12.24 19.26 14.12
N GLU A 252 11.18 20.00 14.43
CA GLU A 252 10.46 19.88 15.71
C GLU A 252 9.32 18.85 15.60
N PHE A 253 9.32 17.87 16.49
CA PHE A 253 8.24 16.90 16.66
C PHE A 253 7.40 17.25 17.88
N GLN A 254 6.12 17.56 17.67
CA GLN A 254 5.16 17.88 18.72
C GLN A 254 4.16 16.73 18.85
N PHE A 255 4.50 15.76 19.67
CA PHE A 255 3.63 14.62 20.00
C PHE A 255 2.49 15.02 20.94
N ASN A 256 1.46 14.18 21.03
CA ASN A 256 0.24 14.44 21.82
C ASN A 256 -0.42 15.78 21.44
N THR A 257 -0.35 16.11 20.14
CA THR A 257 -0.91 17.32 19.54
C THR A 257 -1.91 16.91 18.46
N GLU A 258 -3.18 16.79 18.83
CA GLU A 258 -4.27 16.46 17.92
C GLU A 258 -4.75 17.71 17.19
N VAL A 259 -4.54 17.80 15.89
CA VAL A 259 -5.12 18.85 15.06
C VAL A 259 -6.59 18.50 14.77
N THR A 260 -7.50 19.41 15.12
CA THR A 260 -8.94 19.21 14.98
C THR A 260 -9.54 19.94 13.79
N ASN A 261 -8.92 21.03 13.33
CA ASN A 261 -9.34 21.77 12.16
C ASN A 261 -8.20 22.62 11.58
N VAL A 262 -8.34 22.99 10.31
CA VAL A 262 -7.58 24.07 9.66
C VAL A 262 -8.60 25.09 9.16
N ILE A 263 -8.49 26.33 9.59
CA ILE A 263 -9.44 27.41 9.27
C ILE A 263 -8.93 28.19 8.07
N PHE A 264 -9.82 28.39 7.10
CA PHE A 264 -9.51 29.10 5.85
C PHE A 264 -10.20 30.46 5.76
N ASP A 265 -9.51 31.43 5.17
CA ASP A 265 -10.11 32.62 4.56
C ASP A 265 -10.30 32.34 3.07
N ILE A 266 -11.54 32.30 2.62
CA ILE A 266 -11.90 31.95 1.23
C ILE A 266 -12.56 33.20 0.60
N LYS A 267 -11.83 33.83 -0.34
CA LYS A 267 -12.29 35.02 -1.05
C LYS A 267 -11.85 35.00 -2.51
N ASP A 268 -12.76 35.29 -3.41
CA ASP A 268 -12.51 35.39 -4.85
C ASP A 268 -11.81 34.18 -5.44
N GLY A 269 -12.17 32.98 -4.95
CA GLY A 269 -11.57 31.70 -5.35
C GLY A 269 -10.18 31.42 -4.76
N LYS A 270 -9.62 32.35 -3.98
CA LYS A 270 -8.36 32.16 -3.24
C LYS A 270 -8.66 31.55 -1.85
N LYS A 271 -7.95 30.51 -1.48
CA LYS A 271 -8.09 29.80 -0.20
C LYS A 271 -6.79 29.91 0.58
N VAL A 272 -6.83 30.55 1.74
CA VAL A 272 -5.65 30.78 2.59
C VAL A 272 -5.90 30.15 3.95
N ALA A 273 -5.08 29.20 4.37
CA ALA A 273 -5.08 28.69 5.73
C ALA A 273 -4.64 29.81 6.71
N LYS A 274 -5.49 30.11 7.70
CA LYS A 274 -5.30 31.22 8.65
C LYS A 274 -5.08 30.76 10.07
N ALA A 275 -5.52 29.58 10.44
CA ALA A 275 -5.31 29.02 11.77
C ALA A 275 -5.36 27.50 11.75
N ILE A 276 -4.69 26.91 12.70
CA ILE A 276 -4.78 25.48 13.02
C ILE A 276 -5.36 25.39 14.43
N ASP A 277 -6.52 24.72 14.56
CA ASP A 277 -7.07 24.37 15.86
C ASP A 277 -6.53 23.00 16.28
N CYS A 278 -6.05 22.91 17.51
CA CYS A 278 -5.49 21.66 18.02
C CYS A 278 -5.74 21.49 19.53
N LYS A 279 -5.51 20.25 19.98
CA LYS A 279 -5.48 19.88 21.40
C LYS A 279 -4.10 19.37 21.74
N VAL A 280 -3.41 20.06 22.63
CA VAL A 280 -2.12 19.63 23.16
C VAL A 280 -2.35 18.95 24.51
N LYS A 281 -2.09 17.65 24.59
CA LYS A 281 -2.38 16.83 25.79
C LYS A 281 -3.83 17.02 26.29
N GLY A 282 -4.78 17.10 25.33
CA GLY A 282 -6.21 17.30 25.62
C GLY A 282 -6.63 18.74 25.87
N VAL A 283 -5.72 19.71 25.92
CA VAL A 283 -6.03 21.14 26.12
C VAL A 283 -6.17 21.84 24.77
N GLU A 284 -7.32 22.46 24.53
CA GLU A 284 -7.58 23.22 23.30
C GLU A 284 -6.63 24.42 23.17
N THR A 285 -6.05 24.57 21.99
CA THR A 285 -5.16 25.67 21.62
C THR A 285 -5.25 25.91 20.12
N GLY A 286 -4.58 26.95 19.62
CA GLY A 286 -4.56 27.27 18.20
C GLY A 286 -3.25 27.90 17.77
N ILE A 287 -2.93 27.74 16.49
CA ILE A 287 -1.78 28.35 15.83
C ILE A 287 -2.34 29.35 14.82
N VAL A 288 -1.99 30.62 14.96
CA VAL A 288 -2.34 31.67 14.00
C VAL A 288 -1.33 31.64 12.86
N LEU A 289 -1.81 31.65 11.63
CA LEU A 289 -1.00 31.52 10.42
C LEU A 289 -1.04 32.81 9.59
N THR A 290 0.03 33.02 8.85
CA THR A 290 0.13 34.00 7.76
C THR A 290 0.11 33.30 6.40
N GLU A 291 0.08 34.03 5.29
CA GLU A 291 0.20 33.44 3.94
C GLU A 291 1.61 32.86 3.68
N ASN A 292 2.59 33.21 4.50
CA ASN A 292 3.94 32.64 4.42
C ASN A 292 4.09 31.30 5.15
N ASP A 293 3.14 30.98 6.05
CA ASP A 293 3.15 29.71 6.76
C ASP A 293 2.48 28.63 5.92
N LEU A 294 3.17 27.53 5.67
CA LEU A 294 2.67 26.41 4.88
C LEU A 294 2.02 25.37 5.78
N VAL A 295 0.93 24.77 5.32
CA VAL A 295 0.22 23.70 6.03
C VAL A 295 0.08 22.47 5.15
N PHE A 296 0.52 21.31 5.66
CA PHE A 296 0.42 20.03 5.01
C PHE A 296 -0.42 19.10 5.89
N VAL A 297 -1.49 18.55 5.37
CA VAL A 297 -2.40 17.68 6.14
C VAL A 297 -2.50 16.30 5.55
N THR A 298 -2.19 15.28 6.34
CA THR A 298 -2.58 13.92 6.02
C THR A 298 -4.06 13.77 6.36
N ASN A 299 -4.90 13.74 5.33
CA ASN A 299 -6.35 13.62 5.45
C ASN A 299 -6.79 12.15 5.44
N GLY A 300 -7.57 11.73 6.40
CA GLY A 300 -7.96 10.33 6.56
C GLY A 300 -6.79 9.42 6.96
N SER A 301 -7.11 8.27 7.51
CA SER A 301 -6.12 7.24 7.87
C SER A 301 -6.74 5.85 7.80
N CYS A 302 -6.10 4.93 7.09
CA CYS A 302 -6.52 3.54 7.02
C CYS A 302 -6.32 2.79 8.35
N THR A 303 -5.52 3.31 9.26
CA THR A 303 -5.23 2.69 10.58
C THR A 303 -5.83 3.44 11.75
N GLU A 304 -6.62 4.50 11.52
CA GLU A 304 -7.36 5.15 12.59
C GLU A 304 -8.40 4.20 13.19
N GLY A 305 -8.55 4.28 14.50
CA GLY A 305 -9.50 3.43 15.22
C GLY A 305 -9.09 1.96 15.27
N THR A 306 -7.83 1.62 15.00
CA THR A 306 -7.29 0.26 15.18
C THR A 306 -7.57 -0.22 16.61
N ILE A 307 -8.10 -1.43 16.74
CA ILE A 307 -8.46 -2.05 18.01
C ILE A 307 -7.58 -3.27 18.22
N TYR A 308 -6.86 -3.31 19.32
CA TYR A 308 -5.99 -4.43 19.68
C TYR A 308 -6.66 -5.35 20.70
N GLY A 309 -6.64 -6.64 20.41
CA GLY A 309 -6.86 -7.69 21.40
C GLY A 309 -5.54 -8.18 21.99
N ASP A 310 -5.59 -9.35 22.60
CA ASP A 310 -4.44 -10.10 23.09
C ASP A 310 -4.72 -11.61 23.03
N GLN A 311 -3.81 -12.42 23.58
CA GLN A 311 -3.95 -13.88 23.60
C GLN A 311 -5.33 -14.35 24.12
N ASN A 312 -5.92 -13.64 25.09
CA ASN A 312 -7.12 -14.03 25.81
C ASN A 312 -8.33 -13.13 25.56
N HIS A 313 -8.15 -12.04 24.81
CA HIS A 313 -9.19 -11.06 24.55
C HIS A 313 -9.31 -10.75 23.05
N ALA A 314 -10.53 -10.78 22.54
CA ALA A 314 -10.84 -10.32 21.18
C ALA A 314 -10.70 -8.80 21.07
N PRO A 315 -10.47 -8.24 19.87
CA PRO A 315 -10.39 -6.80 19.65
C PRO A 315 -11.77 -6.13 19.67
N ASN A 316 -12.46 -6.23 20.81
CA ASN A 316 -13.80 -5.67 21.04
C ASN A 316 -13.96 -5.27 22.52
N GLY A 317 -15.10 -4.68 22.88
CA GLY A 317 -15.41 -4.33 24.26
C GLY A 317 -14.37 -3.40 24.91
N ASP A 318 -13.68 -3.90 25.93
CA ASP A 318 -12.65 -3.16 26.69
C ASP A 318 -11.25 -3.18 26.05
N ALA A 319 -11.14 -3.66 24.81
CA ALA A 319 -9.86 -3.69 24.09
C ALA A 319 -9.30 -2.28 23.86
N GLU A 320 -7.98 -2.17 23.70
CA GLU A 320 -7.30 -0.91 23.44
C GLU A 320 -7.64 -0.39 22.05
N VAL A 321 -8.09 0.87 21.98
CA VAL A 321 -8.38 1.55 20.71
C VAL A 321 -7.32 2.60 20.45
N ARG A 322 -6.63 2.48 19.32
CA ARG A 322 -5.72 3.50 18.80
C ARG A 322 -6.46 4.41 17.83
N THR A 323 -6.39 5.70 18.04
CA THR A 323 -7.06 6.69 17.18
C THR A 323 -6.16 7.90 16.93
N SER A 324 -6.30 8.53 15.76
CA SER A 324 -5.50 9.69 15.35
C SER A 324 -6.34 10.94 15.04
N GLY A 325 -7.66 10.83 14.88
CA GLY A 325 -8.55 11.93 14.55
C GLY A 325 -8.48 12.44 13.09
N CYS A 326 -7.84 11.72 12.18
CA CYS A 326 -7.66 12.15 10.78
C CYS A 326 -8.99 12.30 10.02
N TRP A 327 -9.96 11.40 10.26
CA TRP A 327 -11.28 11.47 9.62
C TRP A 327 -12.09 12.68 10.10
N SER A 328 -12.09 12.97 11.38
CA SER A 328 -12.79 14.13 11.94
C SER A 328 -12.16 15.43 11.47
N LEU A 329 -10.84 15.50 11.39
CA LEU A 329 -10.10 16.63 10.82
C LEU A 329 -10.51 16.88 9.37
N TRP A 330 -10.46 15.85 8.52
CA TRP A 330 -10.85 16.00 7.12
C TRP A 330 -12.30 16.43 6.96
N LYS A 331 -13.23 15.84 7.73
CA LYS A 331 -14.64 16.29 7.75
C LYS A 331 -14.80 17.77 8.10
N ASN A 332 -14.02 18.28 9.05
CA ASN A 332 -14.07 19.69 9.43
C ASN A 332 -13.50 20.61 8.33
N ILE A 333 -12.43 20.21 7.67
CA ILE A 333 -11.86 20.95 6.54
C ILE A 333 -12.84 20.93 5.35
N ALA A 334 -13.39 19.76 5.01
CA ALA A 334 -14.28 19.57 3.87
C ALA A 334 -15.58 20.39 3.95
N LYS A 335 -16.06 20.71 5.14
CA LYS A 335 -17.24 21.59 5.33
C LYS A 335 -17.03 23.01 4.81
N GLN A 336 -15.79 23.47 4.65
CA GLN A 336 -15.49 24.85 4.31
C GLN A 336 -15.49 25.11 2.80
N ASP A 337 -15.17 24.11 1.97
CA ASP A 337 -15.19 24.23 0.50
C ASP A 337 -15.27 22.84 -0.16
N PRO A 338 -16.07 22.68 -1.24
CA PRO A 338 -16.19 21.40 -1.96
C PRO A 338 -14.87 20.89 -2.56
N ALA A 339 -13.90 21.75 -2.85
CA ALA A 339 -12.59 21.34 -3.36
C ALA A 339 -11.76 20.53 -2.33
N PHE A 340 -12.19 20.50 -1.08
CA PHE A 340 -11.54 19.72 -0.02
C PHE A 340 -12.04 18.27 0.07
N GLY A 341 -12.86 17.82 -0.89
CA GLY A 341 -13.28 16.43 -1.03
C GLY A 341 -14.48 16.02 -0.16
N HIS A 342 -14.78 14.70 -0.18
CA HIS A 342 -15.96 14.12 0.45
C HIS A 342 -15.59 12.91 1.31
N PRO A 343 -15.09 13.11 2.55
CA PRO A 343 -14.59 12.03 3.41
C PRO A 343 -15.62 10.92 3.69
N GLU A 344 -16.92 11.23 3.68
CA GLU A 344 -17.99 10.27 3.93
C GLU A 344 -18.03 9.13 2.89
N LYS A 345 -17.55 9.37 1.67
CA LYS A 345 -17.42 8.33 0.64
C LYS A 345 -16.53 7.16 1.09
N PHE A 346 -15.60 7.44 1.97
CA PHE A 346 -14.54 6.50 2.38
C PHE A 346 -14.74 5.93 3.79
N CYS A 347 -15.35 6.70 4.72
CA CYS A 347 -15.40 6.34 6.14
C CYS A 347 -16.80 6.14 6.72
N SER A 348 -17.85 6.10 5.89
CA SER A 348 -19.23 6.00 6.39
C SER A 348 -19.68 4.58 6.69
N ASP A 349 -19.05 3.56 6.09
CA ASP A 349 -19.47 2.16 6.23
C ASP A 349 -18.28 1.25 6.58
N ILE A 350 -18.01 1.12 7.87
CA ILE A 350 -16.92 0.29 8.39
C ILE A 350 -17.12 -1.20 8.13
N THR A 351 -18.33 -1.65 7.80
CA THR A 351 -18.58 -3.07 7.46
C THR A 351 -17.96 -3.44 6.12
N LYS A 352 -17.72 -2.46 5.25
CA LYS A 352 -17.11 -2.62 3.92
C LYS A 352 -15.64 -2.24 3.86
N THR A 353 -15.11 -1.59 4.89
CA THR A 353 -13.75 -1.05 4.89
C THR A 353 -12.82 -1.71 5.90
N ASN A 354 -13.34 -2.65 6.68
CA ASN A 354 -12.56 -3.36 7.69
C ASN A 354 -11.96 -4.66 7.17
N TRP A 355 -10.90 -5.08 7.77
CA TRP A 355 -10.43 -6.45 7.86
C TRP A 355 -9.63 -6.62 9.15
N GLU A 356 -9.44 -7.85 9.56
CA GLU A 356 -8.70 -8.17 10.76
C GLU A 356 -7.42 -8.89 10.42
N SER A 357 -6.37 -8.49 11.09
CA SER A 357 -5.11 -9.21 11.09
C SER A 357 -4.73 -9.65 12.49
N ALA A 358 -3.74 -10.52 12.56
CA ALA A 358 -3.14 -10.92 13.82
C ALA A 358 -1.64 -11.18 13.62
N THR A 359 -0.85 -10.91 14.64
CA THR A 359 0.54 -11.31 14.66
C THR A 359 0.69 -12.48 15.62
N VAL A 360 1.01 -13.64 15.06
CA VAL A 360 1.33 -14.85 15.82
C VAL A 360 2.85 -14.89 16.01
N THR A 361 3.32 -14.97 17.24
CA THR A 361 4.73 -15.18 17.58
C THR A 361 4.90 -16.57 18.15
N THR A 362 5.73 -17.41 17.53
CA THR A 362 6.05 -18.74 18.06
C THR A 362 6.92 -18.63 19.30
N LEU A 363 6.69 -19.46 20.29
CA LEU A 363 7.44 -19.48 21.55
C LEU A 363 8.46 -20.64 21.62
N ASP A 364 8.25 -21.67 20.79
CA ASP A 364 9.10 -22.85 20.66
C ASP A 364 9.07 -23.40 19.23
N ASP A 365 9.71 -24.55 19.01
CA ASP A 365 9.88 -25.17 17.68
C ASP A 365 8.71 -26.06 17.24
N LYS A 366 7.67 -26.26 18.04
CA LYS A 366 6.65 -27.28 17.78
C LYS A 366 5.77 -26.96 16.57
N ILE A 367 5.56 -25.67 16.27
CA ILE A 367 4.75 -25.22 15.11
C ILE A 367 5.58 -25.22 13.83
N LEU A 368 6.90 -25.01 13.91
CA LEU A 368 7.77 -24.82 12.75
C LEU A 368 7.71 -25.92 11.70
N PRO A 369 7.62 -27.23 12.03
CA PRO A 369 7.52 -28.29 11.03
C PRO A 369 6.32 -28.17 10.09
N TYR A 370 5.20 -27.65 10.59
CA TYR A 370 4.00 -27.42 9.77
C TYR A 370 4.19 -26.25 8.82
N ILE A 371 4.87 -25.19 9.27
CA ILE A 371 5.26 -24.05 8.42
C ILE A 371 6.23 -24.52 7.33
N GLU A 372 7.28 -25.25 7.71
CA GLU A 372 8.31 -25.75 6.78
C GLU A 372 7.74 -26.72 5.72
N LYS A 373 6.76 -27.52 6.08
CA LYS A 373 6.06 -28.40 5.13
C LYS A 373 5.43 -27.61 3.98
N ILE A 374 4.87 -26.43 4.27
CA ILE A 374 4.18 -25.59 3.28
C ILE A 374 5.19 -24.73 2.52
N CYS A 375 6.00 -23.96 3.21
CA CYS A 375 6.91 -23.00 2.56
C CYS A 375 8.21 -23.62 2.06
N GLN A 376 8.53 -24.87 2.43
CA GLN A 376 9.72 -25.65 2.04
C GLN A 376 11.04 -24.93 2.39
N ARG A 377 11.03 -24.11 3.44
CA ARG A 377 12.17 -23.32 3.93
C ARG A 377 12.14 -23.24 5.44
N ASP A 378 13.36 -23.14 6.04
CA ASP A 378 13.49 -22.85 7.46
C ASP A 378 13.07 -21.40 7.75
N PRO A 379 12.00 -21.16 8.53
CA PRO A 379 11.54 -19.81 8.83
C PRO A 379 12.53 -18.97 9.66
N ARG A 380 13.51 -19.60 10.32
CA ARG A 380 14.54 -18.92 11.11
C ARG A 380 15.83 -18.62 10.34
N SER A 381 15.90 -18.97 9.08
CA SER A 381 17.11 -18.78 8.25
C SER A 381 17.56 -17.34 8.07
N GLY A 382 16.72 -16.35 8.38
CA GLY A 382 16.95 -14.93 8.09
C GLY A 382 16.81 -14.58 6.61
N LYS A 383 16.42 -15.55 5.77
CA LYS A 383 16.16 -15.42 4.33
C LYS A 383 14.66 -15.41 4.04
N THR A 384 14.32 -15.24 2.75
CA THR A 384 12.94 -15.37 2.26
C THR A 384 12.31 -16.67 2.76
N VAL A 385 11.13 -16.58 3.38
CA VAL A 385 10.37 -17.72 3.92
C VAL A 385 9.17 -18.03 3.03
N THR A 386 8.05 -17.33 3.18
CA THR A 386 6.87 -17.54 2.31
C THR A 386 7.01 -16.84 0.96
N GLY A 387 7.81 -15.79 0.89
CA GLY A 387 7.98 -14.95 -0.30
C GLY A 387 6.81 -14.00 -0.56
N GLY A 388 5.82 -14.02 0.27
CA GLY A 388 4.57 -13.27 0.20
C GLY A 388 3.46 -14.06 0.87
N ILE A 389 2.22 -13.79 0.51
CA ILE A 389 1.04 -14.35 1.16
C ILE A 389 0.78 -15.78 0.70
N VAL A 390 0.58 -16.69 1.67
CA VAL A 390 0.00 -18.02 1.46
C VAL A 390 -1.48 -17.94 1.80
N SER A 391 -2.35 -18.18 0.83
CA SER A 391 -3.80 -18.10 1.01
C SER A 391 -4.40 -19.48 1.24
N CYS A 392 -5.18 -19.65 2.33
CA CYS A 392 -5.96 -20.85 2.58
C CYS A 392 -7.25 -20.75 1.75
N LYS A 393 -7.25 -21.34 0.57
CA LYS A 393 -8.28 -21.19 -0.47
C LYS A 393 -9.68 -21.61 0.00
N ASP A 394 -9.75 -22.61 0.84
CA ASP A 394 -10.98 -23.18 1.39
C ASP A 394 -11.34 -22.67 2.79
N SER A 395 -10.61 -21.65 3.30
CA SER A 395 -10.93 -21.01 4.56
C SER A 395 -12.19 -20.14 4.46
N SER A 396 -13.13 -20.30 5.38
CA SER A 396 -14.32 -19.46 5.51
C SER A 396 -13.98 -17.99 5.75
N TRP A 397 -12.86 -17.70 6.43
CA TRP A 397 -12.35 -16.33 6.60
C TRP A 397 -11.54 -15.81 5.42
N LEU A 398 -11.32 -16.66 4.40
CA LEU A 398 -10.26 -16.44 3.41
C LEU A 398 -8.93 -16.11 4.10
N LEU A 399 -8.61 -16.92 5.11
CA LEU A 399 -7.43 -16.76 5.94
C LEU A 399 -6.17 -16.83 5.07
N SER A 400 -5.31 -15.85 5.24
CA SER A 400 -4.02 -15.80 4.57
C SER A 400 -2.93 -15.46 5.58
N TRP A 401 -1.69 -15.87 5.29
CA TRP A 401 -0.58 -15.63 6.21
C TRP A 401 0.73 -15.43 5.46
N THR A 402 1.66 -14.74 6.09
CA THR A 402 3.00 -14.52 5.54
C THR A 402 4.05 -14.50 6.65
N ILE A 403 5.22 -14.98 6.30
CA ILE A 403 6.43 -14.87 7.13
C ILE A 403 7.51 -14.20 6.28
N ASN A 404 7.87 -13.00 6.66
CA ASN A 404 8.98 -12.28 6.08
C ASN A 404 10.32 -12.84 6.61
N ARG A 405 11.46 -12.31 6.13
CA ARG A 405 12.77 -12.64 6.68
C ARG A 405 12.78 -12.43 8.17
N GLN A 406 13.12 -13.45 8.93
CA GLN A 406 13.08 -13.38 10.38
C GLN A 406 14.26 -12.63 10.98
N GLY A 407 14.10 -12.24 12.26
CA GLY A 407 14.62 -11.01 12.80
C GLY A 407 13.90 -9.81 12.15
N GLN A 408 12.58 -9.88 12.00
CA GLN A 408 11.78 -8.80 11.43
C GLN A 408 11.69 -7.57 12.33
N PHE A 409 11.89 -7.77 13.62
CA PHE A 409 12.18 -6.71 14.60
C PHE A 409 13.65 -6.84 15.02
N LYS A 410 14.35 -5.71 15.18
CA LYS A 410 15.77 -5.70 15.56
C LYS A 410 16.04 -6.44 16.87
N GLU A 411 15.12 -6.30 17.82
CA GLU A 411 15.20 -6.93 19.15
C GLU A 411 14.48 -8.29 19.22
N GLN A 412 14.09 -8.86 18.08
CA GLN A 412 13.43 -10.16 18.05
C GLN A 412 14.39 -11.28 18.47
N ASP A 413 13.96 -12.08 19.43
CA ASP A 413 14.68 -13.28 19.84
C ASP A 413 14.84 -14.24 18.64
N LYS A 414 16.02 -14.83 18.49
CA LYS A 414 16.37 -15.66 17.32
C LYS A 414 15.60 -16.98 17.23
N ASP A 415 15.07 -17.44 18.35
CA ASP A 415 14.26 -18.66 18.45
C ASP A 415 12.77 -18.41 18.16
N LYS A 416 12.34 -17.15 18.03
CA LYS A 416 10.97 -16.76 17.75
C LYS A 416 10.75 -16.46 16.27
N VAL A 417 9.59 -16.85 15.78
CA VAL A 417 9.10 -16.54 14.42
C VAL A 417 7.84 -15.71 14.52
N CYS A 418 7.83 -14.54 13.88
CA CYS A 418 6.66 -13.68 13.76
C CYS A 418 5.93 -14.00 12.45
N VAL A 419 4.66 -14.34 12.55
CA VAL A 419 3.76 -14.64 11.44
C VAL A 419 2.67 -13.57 11.40
N TRP A 420 2.51 -12.92 10.25
CA TRP A 420 1.35 -12.09 10.03
C TRP A 420 0.23 -12.91 9.40
N VAL A 421 -0.94 -12.91 10.04
CA VAL A 421 -2.14 -13.61 9.60
C VAL A 421 -3.23 -12.57 9.35
N TYR A 422 -4.06 -12.75 8.33
CA TYR A 422 -5.23 -11.90 8.16
C TYR A 422 -6.40 -12.64 7.53
N GLY A 423 -7.62 -12.18 7.84
CA GLY A 423 -8.85 -12.66 7.27
C GLY A 423 -9.61 -11.51 6.60
N LEU A 424 -10.12 -11.75 5.40
CA LEU A 424 -10.94 -10.78 4.67
C LEU A 424 -12.41 -10.87 5.07
N PHE A 425 -12.90 -12.05 5.45
CA PHE A 425 -14.29 -12.27 5.83
C PHE A 425 -14.45 -12.34 7.34
N THR A 426 -14.45 -11.17 7.97
CA THR A 426 -14.40 -11.05 9.45
C THR A 426 -15.72 -11.37 10.15
N ASP A 427 -16.84 -11.42 9.41
CA ASP A 427 -18.21 -11.58 9.93
C ASP A 427 -18.76 -13.01 9.85
N VAL A 428 -18.01 -13.94 9.24
CA VAL A 428 -18.44 -15.33 9.07
C VAL A 428 -17.74 -16.25 10.08
N PRO A 429 -18.38 -17.34 10.52
CA PRO A 429 -17.74 -18.33 11.39
C PRO A 429 -16.56 -19.01 10.71
N GLY A 430 -15.48 -19.24 11.45
CA GLY A 430 -14.32 -20.02 11.00
C GLY A 430 -14.64 -21.51 10.82
N ASP A 431 -13.69 -22.23 10.24
CA ASP A 431 -13.85 -23.66 9.93
C ASP A 431 -13.61 -24.54 11.17
N PHE A 432 -12.73 -24.15 12.05
CA PHE A 432 -12.44 -24.82 13.32
C PHE A 432 -13.13 -24.13 14.51
N ILE A 433 -12.91 -22.82 14.69
CA ILE A 433 -13.38 -22.06 15.84
C ILE A 433 -14.91 -21.81 15.83
N LYS A 434 -15.55 -21.85 14.67
CA LYS A 434 -17.00 -21.62 14.55
C LYS A 434 -17.49 -20.27 15.10
N LYS A 435 -16.61 -19.27 15.14
CA LYS A 435 -16.89 -17.87 15.51
C LYS A 435 -16.42 -16.93 14.40
N PRO A 436 -17.03 -15.76 14.22
CA PRO A 436 -16.48 -14.70 13.39
C PRO A 436 -15.10 -14.28 13.87
N MET A 437 -14.15 -14.02 12.95
CA MET A 437 -12.76 -13.66 13.29
C MET A 437 -12.71 -12.46 14.24
N LYS A 438 -13.54 -11.44 14.01
CA LYS A 438 -13.62 -10.23 14.86
C LYS A 438 -14.04 -10.48 16.31
N GLU A 439 -14.58 -11.66 16.62
CA GLU A 439 -15.00 -12.06 17.97
C GLU A 439 -13.99 -13.03 18.61
N CYS A 440 -12.91 -13.37 17.89
CA CYS A 440 -11.92 -14.34 18.34
C CYS A 440 -10.81 -13.68 19.17
N THR A 441 -10.38 -14.39 20.20
CA THR A 441 -9.15 -14.08 20.95
C THR A 441 -7.91 -14.44 20.11
N GLY A 442 -6.73 -13.99 20.53
CA GLY A 442 -5.48 -14.37 19.88
C GLY A 442 -5.25 -15.89 19.86
N LYS A 443 -5.59 -16.57 20.96
CA LYS A 443 -5.56 -18.03 21.03
C LYS A 443 -6.45 -18.66 19.94
N GLU A 444 -7.70 -18.23 19.85
CA GLU A 444 -8.67 -18.77 18.89
C GLU A 444 -8.28 -18.51 17.43
N ILE A 445 -7.70 -17.34 17.11
CA ILE A 445 -7.15 -17.08 15.77
C ILE A 445 -5.96 -18.00 15.49
N THR A 446 -5.11 -18.25 16.47
CA THR A 446 -4.00 -19.20 16.34
C THR A 446 -4.52 -20.63 16.10
N GLU A 447 -5.55 -21.06 16.81
CA GLU A 447 -6.18 -22.37 16.61
C GLU A 447 -6.73 -22.55 15.19
N GLU A 448 -7.43 -21.54 14.65
CA GLU A 448 -7.92 -21.55 13.27
C GLU A 448 -6.77 -21.60 12.26
N TRP A 449 -5.71 -20.83 12.47
CA TRP A 449 -4.52 -20.87 11.61
C TRP A 449 -3.81 -22.23 11.66
N LEU A 450 -3.62 -22.83 12.84
CA LEU A 450 -3.03 -24.15 13.02
C LEU A 450 -3.87 -25.26 12.34
N TYR A 451 -5.21 -25.14 12.40
CA TYR A 451 -6.09 -26.03 11.65
C TYR A 451 -5.80 -25.99 10.16
N HIS A 452 -5.65 -24.79 9.59
CA HIS A 452 -5.31 -24.60 8.17
C HIS A 452 -3.85 -24.93 7.82
N LEU A 453 -2.96 -25.07 8.79
CA LEU A 453 -1.61 -25.62 8.59
C LEU A 453 -1.59 -27.16 8.57
N GLY A 454 -2.69 -27.82 8.90
CA GLY A 454 -2.79 -29.27 8.96
C GLY A 454 -2.28 -29.88 10.27
N VAL A 455 -2.26 -29.11 11.35
CA VAL A 455 -1.99 -29.62 12.70
C VAL A 455 -3.08 -30.60 13.09
N PRO A 456 -2.77 -31.78 13.67
CA PRO A 456 -3.79 -32.68 14.22
C PRO A 456 -4.72 -31.97 15.21
N GLU A 457 -6.02 -32.19 15.08
CA GLU A 457 -7.02 -31.42 15.86
C GLU A 457 -6.86 -31.56 17.38
N ASP A 458 -6.41 -32.72 17.84
CA ASP A 458 -6.12 -33.00 19.26
C ASP A 458 -4.88 -32.28 19.80
N GLN A 459 -4.08 -31.64 18.96
CA GLN A 459 -2.88 -30.88 19.32
C GLN A 459 -3.08 -29.35 19.19
N ILE A 460 -4.11 -28.91 18.47
CA ILE A 460 -4.31 -27.49 18.13
C ILE A 460 -4.41 -26.63 19.40
N GLU A 461 -5.26 -27.00 20.34
CA GLU A 461 -5.49 -26.21 21.55
C GLU A 461 -4.20 -26.10 22.40
N ASP A 462 -3.46 -27.19 22.58
CA ASP A 462 -2.21 -27.21 23.35
C ASP A 462 -1.13 -26.33 22.70
N LEU A 463 -0.99 -26.39 21.37
CA LEU A 463 -0.02 -25.57 20.65
C LEU A 463 -0.39 -24.10 20.66
N ALA A 464 -1.66 -23.76 20.50
CA ALA A 464 -2.13 -22.37 20.56
C ALA A 464 -1.95 -21.76 21.96
N GLU A 465 -2.13 -22.55 23.01
CA GLU A 465 -1.98 -22.09 24.40
C GLU A 465 -0.52 -21.95 24.84
N HIS A 466 0.36 -22.89 24.46
CA HIS A 466 1.68 -23.01 25.06
C HIS A 466 2.84 -22.71 24.09
N SER A 467 2.63 -22.80 22.78
CA SER A 467 3.70 -22.65 21.77
C SER A 467 3.58 -21.39 20.92
N ALA A 468 2.58 -20.55 21.15
CA ALA A 468 2.40 -19.29 20.47
C ALA A 468 1.74 -18.23 21.36
N VAL A 469 1.97 -16.97 21.02
CA VAL A 469 1.21 -15.82 21.51
C VAL A 469 0.73 -15.01 20.32
N CYS A 470 -0.49 -14.51 20.38
CA CYS A 470 -1.11 -13.82 19.24
C CYS A 470 -1.77 -12.52 19.66
N VAL A 471 -1.58 -11.49 18.85
CA VAL A 471 -2.19 -10.17 19.01
C VAL A 471 -3.15 -9.91 17.87
N PRO A 472 -4.46 -10.08 18.06
CA PRO A 472 -5.48 -9.68 17.09
C PRO A 472 -5.50 -8.15 16.89
N THR A 473 -5.74 -7.72 15.68
CA THR A 473 -5.74 -6.31 15.31
C THR A 473 -6.85 -6.03 14.30
N MET A 474 -7.95 -5.47 14.79
CA MET A 474 -9.08 -5.05 13.96
C MET A 474 -8.85 -3.63 13.45
N MET A 475 -8.95 -3.43 12.15
CA MET A 475 -8.73 -2.14 11.49
C MET A 475 -10.00 -1.71 10.73
N PRO A 476 -10.80 -0.80 11.29
CA PRO A 476 -12.11 -0.44 10.72
C PRO A 476 -12.04 0.21 9.34
N TYR A 477 -10.95 0.92 9.03
CA TYR A 477 -10.81 1.73 7.82
C TYR A 477 -9.70 1.25 6.88
N ILE A 478 -9.22 0.02 7.04
CA ILE A 478 -7.99 -0.43 6.37
C ILE A 478 -8.10 -0.42 4.84
N THR A 479 -9.29 -0.65 4.28
CA THR A 479 -9.54 -0.60 2.83
C THR A 479 -10.41 0.58 2.41
N ALA A 480 -10.59 1.58 3.26
CA ALA A 480 -11.42 2.75 2.98
C ALA A 480 -11.08 3.45 1.66
N PHE A 481 -9.80 3.50 1.27
CA PHE A 481 -9.36 4.10 0.02
C PHE A 481 -9.82 3.33 -1.24
N PHE A 482 -10.32 2.10 -1.11
CA PHE A 482 -10.88 1.33 -2.21
C PHE A 482 -12.38 1.52 -2.42
N MET A 483 -13.05 2.32 -1.60
CA MET A 483 -14.48 2.56 -1.76
C MET A 483 -14.80 3.26 -3.10
N PRO A 484 -15.95 2.94 -3.73
CA PRO A 484 -16.39 3.59 -4.96
C PRO A 484 -16.46 5.10 -4.80
N ARG A 485 -15.97 5.81 -5.81
CA ARG A 485 -15.83 7.27 -5.79
C ARG A 485 -15.95 7.89 -7.18
N THR A 486 -16.15 9.20 -7.20
CA THR A 486 -16.05 10.03 -8.40
C THR A 486 -14.84 10.97 -8.32
N LYS A 487 -14.60 11.71 -9.40
CA LYS A 487 -13.60 12.77 -9.40
C LYS A 487 -13.97 13.86 -8.40
N GLY A 488 -13.00 14.25 -7.57
CA GLY A 488 -13.16 15.27 -6.54
C GLY A 488 -13.62 14.75 -5.18
N ASP A 489 -13.99 13.48 -5.04
CA ASP A 489 -14.23 12.87 -3.73
C ASP A 489 -12.94 12.80 -2.91
N ARG A 490 -11.81 12.47 -3.55
CA ARG A 490 -10.48 12.81 -3.02
C ARG A 490 -10.10 14.21 -3.50
N PRO A 491 -9.63 15.09 -2.62
CA PRO A 491 -9.12 16.39 -3.03
C PRO A 491 -7.81 16.25 -3.81
N ASP A 492 -7.53 17.18 -4.68
CA ASP A 492 -6.19 17.32 -5.26
C ASP A 492 -5.14 17.57 -4.17
N VAL A 493 -3.88 17.20 -4.40
CA VAL A 493 -2.76 17.47 -3.49
C VAL A 493 -2.72 18.94 -3.10
N ILE A 494 -2.82 19.85 -4.06
CA ILE A 494 -3.04 21.28 -3.83
C ILE A 494 -4.39 21.65 -4.44
N PRO A 495 -5.46 21.74 -3.63
CA PRO A 495 -6.78 22.07 -4.14
C PRO A 495 -6.80 23.42 -4.86
N ASP A 496 -7.63 23.55 -5.88
CA ASP A 496 -7.74 24.78 -6.67
C ASP A 496 -7.94 26.00 -5.77
N GLY A 497 -7.12 27.03 -5.98
CA GLY A 497 -7.15 28.27 -5.22
C GLY A 497 -6.40 28.25 -3.88
N CYS A 498 -5.91 27.10 -3.43
CA CYS A 498 -5.07 27.05 -2.23
C CYS A 498 -3.72 27.73 -2.46
N VAL A 499 -3.32 28.55 -1.49
CA VAL A 499 -2.11 29.37 -1.55
C VAL A 499 -0.98 28.75 -0.74
N ASN A 500 -1.32 28.28 0.47
CA ASN A 500 -0.36 27.86 1.49
C ASN A 500 -0.76 26.52 2.14
N PHE A 501 -1.56 25.70 1.44
CA PHE A 501 -2.12 24.47 1.97
C PHE A 501 -2.06 23.34 0.95
N ALA A 502 -1.74 22.13 1.43
CA ALA A 502 -1.80 20.89 0.65
C ALA A 502 -2.29 19.71 1.49
N PHE A 503 -2.95 18.77 0.84
CA PHE A 503 -3.23 17.45 1.38
C PHE A 503 -2.13 16.45 1.02
N LEU A 504 -1.95 15.43 1.87
CA LEU A 504 -0.97 14.35 1.72
C LEU A 504 -1.60 12.98 1.92
N GLY A 505 -0.99 11.96 1.34
CA GLY A 505 -1.25 10.57 1.66
C GLY A 505 -2.32 9.91 0.79
N GLN A 506 -2.91 8.83 1.32
CA GLN A 506 -3.73 7.89 0.56
C GLN A 506 -5.11 8.45 0.15
N PHE A 507 -5.57 9.50 0.76
CA PHE A 507 -6.90 10.11 0.52
C PHE A 507 -6.83 11.44 -0.21
N THR A 508 -5.75 11.71 -0.91
CA THR A 508 -5.61 12.81 -1.85
C THR A 508 -5.35 12.28 -3.26
N GLU A 509 -5.67 13.07 -4.30
CA GLU A 509 -5.60 12.60 -5.68
C GLU A 509 -4.25 12.91 -6.32
N THR A 510 -3.61 11.91 -6.91
CA THR A 510 -2.49 12.07 -7.83
C THR A 510 -2.73 11.23 -9.08
N PRO A 511 -2.44 11.77 -10.29
CA PRO A 511 -2.72 11.05 -11.54
C PRO A 511 -1.89 9.78 -11.71
N ARG A 512 -2.52 8.74 -12.25
CA ARG A 512 -1.86 7.51 -12.75
C ARG A 512 -1.15 6.65 -11.71
N ASP A 513 -1.15 7.01 -10.44
CA ASP A 513 -0.63 6.17 -9.38
C ASP A 513 -1.77 5.54 -8.59
N THR A 514 -1.49 4.56 -7.75
CA THR A 514 -2.49 3.81 -7.00
C THR A 514 -2.29 3.94 -5.50
N VAL A 515 -3.38 4.06 -4.80
CA VAL A 515 -3.43 4.08 -3.33
C VAL A 515 -2.91 2.77 -2.72
N PHE A 516 -2.74 2.73 -1.41
CA PHE A 516 -2.24 1.59 -0.63
C PHE A 516 -0.78 1.24 -0.92
N THR A 517 -0.03 2.12 -1.55
CA THR A 517 1.41 1.98 -1.76
C THR A 517 2.18 3.01 -0.96
N THR A 518 3.39 2.67 -0.53
CA THR A 518 4.33 3.62 0.08
C THR A 518 4.73 4.71 -0.91
N GLU A 519 4.80 4.36 -2.18
CA GLU A 519 5.06 5.32 -3.27
C GLU A 519 4.03 6.43 -3.33
N TYR A 520 2.73 6.09 -3.24
CA TYR A 520 1.65 7.08 -3.31
C TYR A 520 1.78 8.13 -2.21
N SER A 521 2.09 7.69 -0.98
CA SER A 521 2.32 8.60 0.15
C SER A 521 3.49 9.56 -0.10
N VAL A 522 4.60 9.05 -0.61
CA VAL A 522 5.80 9.87 -0.86
C VAL A 522 5.62 10.77 -2.08
N ARG A 523 4.95 10.30 -3.13
CA ARG A 523 4.64 11.09 -4.33
C ARG A 523 3.78 12.31 -4.00
N THR A 524 2.70 12.13 -3.24
CA THR A 524 1.83 13.24 -2.83
C THR A 524 2.58 14.27 -2.00
N ALA A 525 3.51 13.83 -1.16
CA ALA A 525 4.37 14.71 -0.37
C ALA A 525 5.33 15.52 -1.26
N MET A 526 5.95 14.88 -2.24
CA MET A 526 6.84 15.56 -3.20
C MET A 526 6.07 16.59 -4.03
N GLU A 527 4.90 16.21 -4.57
CA GLU A 527 4.02 17.12 -5.32
C GLU A 527 3.60 18.34 -4.48
N ALA A 528 3.22 18.11 -3.21
CA ALA A 528 2.82 19.16 -2.29
C ALA A 528 3.95 20.16 -2.03
N VAL A 529 5.12 19.69 -1.65
CA VAL A 529 6.27 20.53 -1.32
C VAL A 529 6.75 21.30 -2.55
N TYR A 530 6.89 20.60 -3.68
CA TYR A 530 7.37 21.23 -4.91
C TYR A 530 6.38 22.24 -5.46
N GLY A 531 5.08 21.95 -5.36
CA GLY A 531 4.03 22.85 -5.80
C GLY A 531 3.93 24.12 -4.95
N LEU A 532 3.93 24.00 -3.62
CA LEU A 532 3.80 25.15 -2.73
C LEU A 532 5.04 26.05 -2.67
N LEU A 533 6.25 25.45 -2.73
CA LEU A 533 7.50 26.21 -2.71
C LEU A 533 7.99 26.63 -4.10
N GLY A 534 7.44 26.06 -5.18
CA GLY A 534 7.95 26.27 -6.52
C GLY A 534 9.38 25.74 -6.70
N VAL A 535 9.65 24.56 -6.13
CA VAL A 535 10.97 23.90 -6.30
C VAL A 535 11.25 23.66 -7.77
N ASP A 536 12.42 24.08 -8.25
CA ASP A 536 12.82 23.95 -9.65
C ASP A 536 13.36 22.55 -9.96
N ARG A 537 12.50 21.56 -9.76
CA ARG A 537 12.74 20.15 -10.03
C ARG A 537 11.40 19.47 -10.34
N GLY A 538 11.36 18.59 -11.34
CA GLY A 538 10.15 17.81 -11.64
C GLY A 538 9.95 16.66 -10.66
N VAL A 539 8.69 16.31 -10.41
CA VAL A 539 8.33 15.06 -9.74
C VAL A 539 8.51 13.90 -10.73
N PRO A 540 9.21 12.81 -10.37
CA PRO A 540 9.38 11.67 -11.27
C PRO A 540 8.03 11.14 -11.77
N GLU A 541 7.99 10.78 -13.06
CA GLU A 541 6.83 10.12 -13.65
C GLU A 541 6.54 8.79 -12.93
N VAL A 542 5.27 8.40 -12.90
CA VAL A 542 4.88 7.02 -12.57
C VAL A 542 5.45 6.10 -13.62
N TRP A 543 6.04 4.96 -13.24
CA TRP A 543 6.59 3.99 -14.18
C TRP A 543 5.58 3.62 -15.25
N GLY A 544 5.89 3.95 -16.49
CA GLY A 544 4.96 3.90 -17.61
C GLY A 544 4.83 2.55 -18.30
N SER A 545 4.88 1.43 -17.56
CA SER A 545 4.77 0.07 -18.13
C SER A 545 3.48 -0.14 -18.94
N VAL A 546 2.41 0.56 -18.59
CA VAL A 546 1.15 0.57 -19.35
C VAL A 546 1.30 1.06 -20.79
N TYR A 547 2.36 1.81 -21.10
CA TYR A 547 2.68 2.29 -22.44
C TYR A 547 3.76 1.43 -23.12
N ASP A 548 4.33 0.43 -22.44
CA ASP A 548 5.27 -0.50 -23.05
C ASP A 548 4.51 -1.65 -23.70
N VAL A 549 4.50 -1.66 -25.03
CA VAL A 549 3.79 -2.70 -25.79
C VAL A 549 4.30 -4.10 -25.49
N ARG A 550 5.56 -4.28 -25.08
CA ARG A 550 6.14 -5.57 -24.71
C ARG A 550 5.48 -6.11 -23.43
N GLU A 551 5.34 -5.25 -22.41
CA GLU A 551 4.66 -5.58 -21.17
C GLU A 551 3.18 -5.93 -21.39
N LEU A 552 2.51 -5.21 -22.29
CA LEU A 552 1.11 -5.50 -22.63
C LEU A 552 0.96 -6.84 -23.34
N LEU A 553 1.90 -7.18 -24.25
CA LEU A 553 1.89 -8.47 -24.95
C LEU A 553 2.17 -9.63 -23.99
N ASP A 554 3.22 -9.55 -23.17
CA ASP A 554 3.57 -10.57 -22.19
C ASP A 554 2.44 -10.80 -21.19
N SER A 555 1.87 -9.72 -20.65
CA SER A 555 0.75 -9.79 -19.71
C SER A 555 -0.49 -10.42 -20.35
N SER A 556 -0.77 -10.13 -21.63
CA SER A 556 -1.91 -10.72 -22.33
C SER A 556 -1.78 -12.25 -22.50
N VAL A 557 -0.58 -12.72 -22.80
CA VAL A 557 -0.27 -14.18 -22.87
C VAL A 557 -0.35 -14.80 -21.48
N LYS A 558 0.16 -14.12 -20.46
CA LYS A 558 0.15 -14.63 -19.09
C LYS A 558 -1.27 -14.74 -18.52
N LEU A 559 -2.12 -13.74 -18.74
CA LEU A 559 -3.53 -13.78 -18.33
C LEU A 559 -4.31 -14.95 -18.95
N MET A 560 -3.86 -15.43 -20.10
CA MET A 560 -4.42 -16.58 -20.81
C MET A 560 -3.69 -17.90 -20.52
N ASP A 561 -2.97 -17.99 -19.41
CA ASP A 561 -2.18 -19.17 -19.02
C ASP A 561 -1.26 -19.68 -20.13
N GLY A 562 -0.58 -18.75 -20.81
CA GLY A 562 0.35 -19.04 -21.88
C GLY A 562 -0.28 -19.25 -23.25
N LYS A 563 -1.60 -19.07 -23.42
CA LYS A 563 -2.24 -19.10 -24.74
C LYS A 563 -2.10 -17.75 -25.43
N SER A 564 -1.98 -17.78 -26.75
CA SER A 564 -1.93 -16.54 -27.53
C SER A 564 -3.28 -15.82 -27.57
N PRO A 565 -3.32 -14.49 -27.34
CA PRO A 565 -4.53 -13.68 -27.52
C PRO A 565 -5.12 -13.79 -28.94
N LEU A 566 -4.30 -14.09 -29.94
CA LEU A 566 -4.75 -14.33 -31.32
C LEU A 566 -5.59 -15.61 -31.48
N GLN A 567 -5.56 -16.50 -30.49
CA GLN A 567 -6.40 -17.73 -30.49
C GLN A 567 -7.82 -17.47 -29.93
N MET A 568 -8.05 -16.31 -29.33
CA MET A 568 -9.38 -15.95 -28.84
C MET A 568 -10.39 -15.92 -29.98
N ASN A 569 -11.59 -16.43 -29.70
CA ASN A 569 -12.70 -16.33 -30.64
C ASN A 569 -13.36 -14.94 -30.54
N LEU A 570 -13.08 -14.09 -31.52
CA LEU A 570 -13.62 -12.74 -31.62
C LEU A 570 -14.88 -12.65 -32.50
N GLY A 571 -15.57 -13.77 -32.72
CA GLY A 571 -16.76 -13.83 -33.54
C GLY A 571 -16.50 -13.39 -35.00
N PRO A 572 -17.29 -12.44 -35.57
CA PRO A 572 -17.11 -11.97 -36.95
C PRO A 572 -15.72 -11.41 -37.26
N LEU A 573 -15.00 -10.89 -36.27
CA LEU A 573 -13.66 -10.33 -36.46
C LEU A 573 -12.60 -11.39 -36.76
N ASN A 574 -12.88 -12.67 -36.54
CA ASN A 574 -11.97 -13.75 -36.91
C ASN A 574 -11.68 -13.81 -38.42
N VAL A 575 -12.61 -13.35 -39.24
CA VAL A 575 -12.46 -13.34 -40.72
C VAL A 575 -11.33 -12.41 -41.17
N ILE A 576 -11.10 -11.31 -40.45
CA ILE A 576 -10.09 -10.31 -40.81
C ILE A 576 -8.71 -10.60 -40.20
N LYS A 577 -8.61 -11.53 -39.24
CA LYS A 577 -7.33 -11.87 -38.58
C LYS A 577 -6.26 -12.33 -39.59
N LYS A 578 -6.57 -13.35 -40.41
CA LYS A 578 -5.59 -13.91 -41.37
C LYS A 578 -5.07 -12.86 -42.39
N PRO A 579 -5.94 -12.06 -43.04
CA PRO A 579 -5.49 -10.99 -43.93
C PRO A 579 -4.62 -9.94 -43.22
N LEU A 580 -4.95 -9.58 -41.97
CA LEU A 580 -4.16 -8.62 -41.20
C LEU A 580 -2.78 -9.20 -40.84
N LEU A 581 -2.71 -10.42 -40.36
CA LEU A 581 -1.46 -11.11 -40.05
C LEU A 581 -0.58 -11.27 -41.28
N GLY A 582 -1.17 -11.53 -42.44
CA GLY A 582 -0.41 -11.59 -43.72
C GLY A 582 0.29 -10.28 -44.08
N LYS A 583 -0.28 -9.12 -43.70
CA LYS A 583 0.30 -7.80 -43.97
C LYS A 583 1.52 -7.46 -43.10
N ILE A 584 1.64 -8.07 -41.94
CA ILE A 584 2.77 -7.81 -41.04
C ILE A 584 3.97 -8.73 -41.28
N LYS A 585 3.82 -9.72 -42.17
CA LYS A 585 4.87 -10.70 -42.49
C LYS A 585 6.15 -10.03 -42.94
N GLY A 586 7.29 -10.39 -42.35
CA GLY A 586 8.59 -9.81 -42.60
C GLY A 586 8.83 -8.45 -41.97
N THR A 587 7.88 -7.91 -41.17
CA THR A 587 8.04 -6.62 -40.50
C THR A 587 8.52 -6.75 -39.06
N VAL A 588 8.96 -5.63 -38.47
CA VAL A 588 9.28 -5.56 -37.04
C VAL A 588 8.11 -5.93 -36.14
N ILE A 589 6.87 -5.74 -36.61
CA ILE A 589 5.65 -6.10 -35.87
C ILE A 589 5.53 -7.63 -35.77
N GLU A 590 5.78 -8.36 -36.86
CA GLU A 590 5.82 -9.82 -36.79
C GLU A 590 6.85 -10.30 -35.78
N LYS A 591 8.06 -9.74 -35.85
CA LYS A 591 9.14 -10.09 -34.91
C LYS A 591 8.71 -9.84 -33.47
N LEU A 592 8.19 -8.65 -33.18
CA LEU A 592 7.72 -8.28 -31.84
C LEU A 592 6.67 -9.27 -31.31
N LEU A 593 5.67 -9.60 -32.11
CA LEU A 593 4.61 -10.53 -31.71
C LEU A 593 5.13 -11.97 -31.50
N ARG A 594 6.18 -12.38 -32.24
CA ARG A 594 6.84 -13.67 -32.04
C ARG A 594 7.72 -13.70 -30.79
N ASP A 595 8.50 -12.65 -30.57
CA ASP A 595 9.39 -12.52 -29.42
C ASP A 595 8.61 -12.56 -28.08
N HIS A 596 7.31 -12.21 -28.10
CA HIS A 596 6.40 -12.23 -26.96
C HIS A 596 5.30 -13.30 -27.01
N ASP A 597 5.52 -14.39 -27.76
CA ASP A 597 4.63 -15.56 -27.85
C ASP A 597 3.17 -15.29 -28.28
N VAL A 598 2.88 -14.08 -28.76
CA VAL A 598 1.56 -13.71 -29.30
C VAL A 598 1.34 -14.33 -30.68
N LEU A 599 2.37 -14.36 -31.53
CA LEU A 599 2.33 -14.97 -32.86
C LEU A 599 3.19 -16.21 -32.89
N ARG A 600 2.59 -17.38 -33.15
CA ARG A 600 3.26 -18.68 -33.17
C ARG A 600 3.26 -19.28 -34.56
N ASP A 601 4.09 -20.33 -34.73
CA ASP A 601 4.17 -21.06 -35.99
C ASP A 601 2.79 -21.64 -36.38
N GLY A 602 2.47 -21.52 -37.65
CA GLY A 602 1.20 -21.96 -38.20
C GLY A 602 0.03 -20.98 -38.06
N MET A 603 0.22 -19.77 -37.47
CA MET A 603 -0.81 -18.75 -37.36
C MET A 603 -0.88 -17.79 -38.56
N ILE A 604 0.21 -17.71 -39.35
CA ILE A 604 0.29 -16.93 -40.60
C ILE A 604 0.39 -17.86 -41.78
#